data_61d6c6d23bfb5d9f10ca5cc6c8b034d0
#
_entry.id   61d6c6d23bfb5d9f10ca5cc6c8b034d0
#
_cell.length_a   1.000
_cell.length_b   1.000
_cell.length_c   1.000
_cell.angle_alpha   90.00
_cell.angle_beta   90.00
_cell.angle_gamma   90.00
#
_symmetry.space_group_name_H-M   'P 1'
#
loop_
_entity.id
_entity.type
_entity.pdbx_description
1 polymer ?
#
loop_
_entity_poly.entity_id
_entity_poly.type
_entity_poly.pdbx_seq_one_letter_code
_entity_poly.pdbx_strand_id
1 'polypeptide(L)'
;MEDIVSEITAQALNQLAERRVEQSSQEFERAIEAVQLSPEEEEMLAAALESEHQEIPVNSQTITVDETTSRFSGAIWYEEIQKQIVTLAGLGGIGGYVGFLLGRLKPQRLIIYDPDRVETVNMSGQLYGQTDVGDYKSSALANMVRNYANYNNIVALNDRFEADSEATDIMICGFDNMAARSTFYEKWKQRVLSYPAGSDNRKKCLFIDGRLAAEEFQVLSIQGDDERAMVEYENKWLFSDAEAEETICSYKQTTFMANMIASVMVNVFVNFIANFCGPIIDRDVPFFISYDASTMFTKVEM
;
A
#
# COMPACT_ATOMS: atom_id res chain seq x y z
N MET A 1 2.54 -2.27 40.06
CA MET A 1 1.62 -1.14 39.85
C MET A 1 1.24 -1.00 38.37
N GLU A 2 2.16 -1.18 37.42
CA GLU A 2 1.88 -1.14 35.98
C GLU A 2 0.94 -2.26 35.51
N ASP A 3 1.09 -3.48 36.04
CA ASP A 3 0.23 -4.61 35.66
C ASP A 3 -1.24 -4.41 36.07
N ILE A 4 -1.49 -3.80 37.21
CA ILE A 4 -2.86 -3.53 37.72
C ILE A 4 -3.56 -2.45 36.88
N VAL A 5 -2.81 -1.45 36.40
CA VAL A 5 -3.36 -0.38 35.54
C VAL A 5 -3.70 -0.94 34.16
N SER A 6 -2.89 -1.86 33.63
CA SER A 6 -3.14 -2.55 32.36
C SER A 6 -4.41 -3.41 32.41
N GLU A 7 -4.60 -4.13 33.48
CA GLU A 7 -5.75 -5.02 33.71
C GLU A 7 -7.08 -4.24 33.86
N ILE A 8 -7.03 -3.12 34.63
CA ILE A 8 -8.19 -2.22 34.75
C ILE A 8 -8.56 -1.55 33.44
N THR A 9 -7.56 -1.17 32.63
CA THR A 9 -7.79 -0.55 31.31
C THR A 9 -8.41 -1.56 30.33
N ALA A 10 -7.95 -2.81 30.33
CA ALA A 10 -8.51 -3.88 29.49
C ALA A 10 -9.96 -4.20 29.87
N GLN A 11 -10.27 -4.26 31.18
CA GLN A 11 -11.65 -4.48 31.66
C GLN A 11 -12.58 -3.31 31.29
N ALA A 12 -12.10 -2.07 31.40
CA ALA A 12 -12.89 -0.89 31.02
C ALA A 12 -13.19 -0.86 29.52
N LEU A 13 -12.23 -1.24 28.67
CA LEU A 13 -12.39 -1.34 27.21
C LEU A 13 -13.39 -2.45 26.81
N ASN A 14 -13.34 -3.60 27.47
CA ASN A 14 -14.30 -4.67 27.23
C ASN A 14 -15.72 -4.27 27.63
N GLN A 15 -15.89 -3.62 28.79
CA GLN A 15 -17.20 -3.10 29.21
C GLN A 15 -17.76 -2.02 28.28
N LEU A 16 -16.89 -1.18 27.69
CA LEU A 16 -17.30 -0.20 26.70
C LEU A 16 -17.71 -0.85 25.37
N ALA A 17 -17.03 -1.94 24.97
CA ALA A 17 -17.40 -2.71 23.78
C ALA A 17 -18.75 -3.42 23.99
N GLU A 18 -18.96 -4.07 25.12
CA GLU A 18 -20.23 -4.71 25.47
C GLU A 18 -21.40 -3.73 25.50
N ARG A 19 -21.22 -2.53 26.11
CA ARG A 19 -22.24 -1.48 26.10
C ARG A 19 -22.57 -0.94 24.70
N ARG A 20 -21.59 -0.88 23.79
CA ARG A 20 -21.85 -0.49 22.39
C ARG A 20 -22.65 -1.56 21.64
N VAL A 21 -22.40 -2.81 21.87
CA VAL A 21 -23.16 -3.91 21.27
C VAL A 21 -24.60 -3.91 21.80
N GLU A 22 -24.80 -3.75 23.12
CA GLU A 22 -26.14 -3.65 23.72
C GLU A 22 -26.92 -2.41 23.23
N GLN A 23 -26.28 -1.25 23.09
CA GLN A 23 -26.93 -0.05 22.53
C GLN A 23 -27.31 -0.23 21.06
N SER A 24 -26.45 -0.86 20.26
CA SER A 24 -26.75 -1.16 18.87
C SER A 24 -27.92 -2.15 18.73
N SER A 25 -27.99 -3.15 19.59
CA SER A 25 -29.10 -4.12 19.64
C SER A 25 -30.43 -3.45 20.04
N GLN A 26 -30.39 -2.56 21.05
CA GLN A 26 -31.58 -1.82 21.48
C GLN A 26 -32.08 -0.79 20.45
N GLU A 27 -31.18 -0.17 19.71
CA GLU A 27 -31.55 0.72 18.59
C GLU A 27 -32.15 -0.05 17.43
N PHE A 28 -31.64 -1.25 17.16
CA PHE A 28 -32.17 -2.17 16.14
C PHE A 28 -33.56 -2.69 16.52
N GLU A 29 -33.75 -3.12 17.77
CA GLU A 29 -35.07 -3.55 18.27
C GLU A 29 -36.12 -2.43 18.19
N ARG A 30 -35.76 -1.21 18.58
CA ARG A 30 -36.64 -0.04 18.44
C ARG A 30 -36.99 0.30 16.99
N ALA A 31 -36.02 0.07 16.07
CA ALA A 31 -36.27 0.27 14.64
C ALA A 31 -37.25 -0.77 14.08
N ILE A 32 -37.18 -2.02 14.55
CA ILE A 32 -38.13 -3.08 14.18
C ILE A 32 -39.52 -2.79 14.75
N GLU A 33 -39.62 -2.38 16.03
CA GLU A 33 -40.93 -2.00 16.65
C GLU A 33 -41.59 -0.82 15.95
N ALA A 34 -40.84 0.07 15.31
CA ALA A 34 -41.35 1.20 14.57
C ALA A 34 -41.90 0.84 13.18
N VAL A 35 -41.59 -0.34 12.65
CA VAL A 35 -42.09 -0.83 11.35
C VAL A 35 -43.27 -1.74 11.63
N GLN A 36 -44.47 -1.35 11.19
CA GLN A 36 -45.66 -2.21 11.23
C GLN A 36 -45.50 -3.31 10.16
N LEU A 37 -44.95 -4.45 10.57
CA LEU A 37 -44.82 -5.64 9.73
C LEU A 37 -46.17 -6.37 9.65
N SER A 38 -46.44 -6.97 8.49
CA SER A 38 -47.56 -7.91 8.37
C SER A 38 -47.23 -9.24 9.08
N PRO A 39 -48.25 -10.03 9.48
CA PRO A 39 -47.98 -11.34 10.13
C PRO A 39 -47.09 -12.27 9.33
N GLU A 40 -47.12 -12.23 8.00
CA GLU A 40 -46.24 -13.01 7.10
C GLU A 40 -44.78 -12.52 7.13
N GLU A 41 -44.57 -11.18 7.23
CA GLU A 41 -43.25 -10.57 7.33
C GLU A 41 -42.62 -10.80 8.72
N GLU A 42 -43.46 -10.84 9.80
CA GLU A 42 -42.99 -11.20 11.15
C GLU A 42 -42.55 -12.68 11.21
N GLU A 43 -43.28 -13.60 10.57
CA GLU A 43 -42.90 -15.03 10.52
C GLU A 43 -41.63 -15.24 9.70
N MET A 44 -41.44 -14.52 8.57
CA MET A 44 -40.22 -14.56 7.77
C MET A 44 -39.01 -13.98 8.53
N LEU A 45 -39.18 -12.90 9.28
CA LEU A 45 -38.14 -12.29 10.09
C LEU A 45 -37.74 -13.19 11.25
N ALA A 46 -38.72 -13.83 11.93
CA ALA A 46 -38.45 -14.77 12.99
C ALA A 46 -37.68 -16.00 12.48
N ALA A 47 -38.09 -16.55 11.32
CA ALA A 47 -37.39 -17.67 10.68
C ALA A 47 -35.96 -17.32 10.24
N ALA A 48 -35.72 -16.09 9.79
CA ALA A 48 -34.39 -15.59 9.45
C ALA A 48 -33.49 -15.46 10.69
N LEU A 49 -34.02 -14.92 11.80
CA LEU A 49 -33.30 -14.79 13.07
C LEU A 49 -33.00 -16.16 13.72
N GLU A 50 -33.91 -17.13 13.61
CA GLU A 50 -33.64 -18.52 14.05
C GLU A 50 -32.58 -19.23 13.21
N SER A 51 -32.48 -18.91 11.90
CA SER A 51 -31.45 -19.46 11.03
C SER A 51 -30.05 -18.90 11.32
N GLU A 52 -29.93 -17.67 11.84
CA GLU A 52 -28.67 -17.09 12.30
C GLU A 52 -28.18 -17.69 13.63
N HIS A 53 -29.07 -18.30 14.43
CA HIS A 53 -28.70 -18.98 15.66
C HIS A 53 -28.29 -20.45 15.50
N GLN A 54 -28.24 -20.97 14.27
CA GLN A 54 -27.51 -22.22 14.06
C GLN A 54 -26.02 -21.91 14.27
N GLU A 55 -25.50 -22.42 15.39
CA GLU A 55 -24.06 -22.39 15.68
C GLU A 55 -23.31 -22.95 14.47
N ILE A 56 -22.80 -22.05 13.63
CA ILE A 56 -21.75 -22.40 12.68
C ILE A 56 -20.65 -22.98 13.57
N PRO A 57 -20.20 -24.23 13.35
CA PRO A 57 -19.11 -24.78 14.13
C PRO A 57 -17.93 -23.82 13.93
N VAL A 58 -17.71 -22.97 14.92
CA VAL A 58 -16.53 -22.10 15.00
C VAL A 58 -15.38 -23.09 15.11
N ASN A 59 -14.81 -23.43 13.95
CA ASN A 59 -13.51 -24.04 13.91
C ASN A 59 -12.60 -23.03 14.61
N SER A 60 -12.33 -23.28 15.89
CA SER A 60 -11.49 -22.42 16.72
C SER A 60 -10.04 -22.54 16.26
N GLN A 61 -9.79 -22.10 15.03
CA GLN A 61 -8.49 -21.59 14.67
C GLN A 61 -8.34 -20.32 15.50
N THR A 62 -7.55 -20.41 16.53
CA THR A 62 -7.08 -19.27 17.29
C THR A 62 -6.51 -18.30 16.25
N ILE A 63 -7.26 -17.23 15.93
CA ILE A 63 -6.78 -16.15 15.09
C ILE A 63 -5.69 -15.52 15.93
N THR A 64 -4.44 -15.91 15.69
CA THR A 64 -3.29 -15.24 16.29
C THR A 64 -3.23 -13.86 15.65
N VAL A 65 -3.78 -12.87 16.34
CA VAL A 65 -3.67 -11.46 15.95
C VAL A 65 -2.17 -11.16 15.89
N ASP A 66 -1.69 -10.76 14.72
CA ASP A 66 -0.31 -10.30 14.58
C ASP A 66 -0.16 -8.98 15.34
N GLU A 67 0.39 -9.05 16.53
CA GLU A 67 0.58 -7.88 17.41
C GLU A 67 1.37 -6.75 16.73
N THR A 68 2.24 -7.07 15.76
CA THR A 68 3.06 -6.06 15.05
C THR A 68 2.24 -5.18 14.12
N THR A 69 0.99 -5.54 13.83
CA THR A 69 0.04 -4.76 12.99
C THR A 69 -1.20 -4.31 13.76
N SER A 70 -1.32 -4.62 15.03
CA SER A 70 -2.51 -4.40 15.86
C SER A 70 -3.03 -2.95 15.86
N ARG A 71 -2.16 -1.95 15.61
CA ARG A 71 -2.54 -0.53 15.56
C ARG A 71 -3.39 -0.15 14.35
N PHE A 72 -3.35 -0.93 13.28
CA PHE A 72 -4.08 -0.64 12.03
C PHE A 72 -4.77 -1.86 11.42
N SER A 73 -4.62 -3.06 12.00
CA SER A 73 -5.25 -4.27 11.47
C SER A 73 -6.79 -4.24 11.46
N GLY A 74 -7.41 -3.34 12.22
CA GLY A 74 -8.85 -3.08 12.17
C GLY A 74 -9.29 -2.14 11.03
N ALA A 75 -8.38 -1.65 10.20
CA ALA A 75 -8.75 -0.84 9.04
C ALA A 75 -9.33 -1.74 7.93
N ILE A 76 -10.44 -1.33 7.32
CA ILE A 76 -11.17 -2.11 6.31
C ILE A 76 -10.31 -2.55 5.11
N TRP A 77 -9.27 -1.79 4.78
CA TRP A 77 -8.36 -2.06 3.67
C TRP A 77 -7.24 -3.07 4.03
N TYR A 78 -7.03 -3.38 5.32
CA TYR A 78 -5.85 -4.16 5.72
C TYR A 78 -5.89 -5.60 5.21
N GLU A 79 -7.03 -6.28 5.33
CA GLU A 79 -7.19 -7.65 4.82
C GLU A 79 -7.02 -7.72 3.30
N GLU A 80 -7.42 -6.66 2.57
CA GLU A 80 -7.26 -6.62 1.12
C GLU A 80 -5.80 -6.39 0.74
N ILE A 81 -5.05 -5.58 1.50
CA ILE A 81 -3.59 -5.45 1.31
C ILE A 81 -2.88 -6.79 1.48
N GLN A 82 -3.30 -7.61 2.45
CA GLN A 82 -2.71 -8.94 2.68
C GLN A 82 -2.92 -9.94 1.54
N LYS A 83 -3.77 -9.62 0.56
CA LYS A 83 -3.98 -10.42 -0.66
C LYS A 83 -3.12 -9.93 -1.83
N GLN A 84 -2.46 -8.79 -1.72
CA GLN A 84 -1.74 -8.18 -2.82
C GLN A 84 -0.34 -8.74 -3.00
N ILE A 85 0.06 -8.93 -4.26
CA ILE A 85 1.44 -9.18 -4.65
C ILE A 85 1.96 -7.89 -5.28
N VAL A 86 2.99 -7.31 -4.69
CA VAL A 86 3.57 -6.03 -5.10
C VAL A 86 4.99 -6.24 -5.60
N THR A 87 5.30 -5.72 -6.78
CA THR A 87 6.67 -5.63 -7.29
C THR A 87 7.18 -4.20 -7.14
N LEU A 88 8.33 -4.06 -6.50
CA LEU A 88 9.04 -2.80 -6.30
C LEU A 88 10.42 -2.91 -6.93
N ALA A 89 10.79 -1.95 -7.77
CA ALA A 89 12.12 -1.94 -8.39
C ALA A 89 12.79 -0.56 -8.28
N GLY A 90 14.13 -0.59 -8.11
CA GLY A 90 14.93 0.58 -7.77
C GLY A 90 14.84 0.92 -6.29
N LEU A 91 15.77 0.38 -5.49
CA LEU A 91 15.78 0.49 -4.02
C LEU A 91 16.76 1.56 -3.50
N GLY A 92 16.92 2.63 -4.27
CA GLY A 92 17.67 3.82 -3.86
C GLY A 92 16.94 4.63 -2.79
N GLY A 93 16.98 5.97 -2.91
CA GLY A 93 16.36 6.89 -1.94
C GLY A 93 14.88 6.63 -1.76
N ILE A 94 14.12 6.58 -2.85
CA ILE A 94 12.66 6.38 -2.80
C ILE A 94 12.32 4.94 -2.44
N GLY A 95 12.81 3.98 -3.24
CA GLY A 95 12.36 2.59 -3.15
C GLY A 95 12.77 1.90 -1.85
N GLY A 96 13.88 2.27 -1.22
CA GLY A 96 14.25 1.78 0.10
C GLY A 96 13.18 2.07 1.15
N TYR A 97 12.70 3.32 1.23
CA TYR A 97 11.62 3.71 2.15
C TYR A 97 10.27 3.10 1.76
N VAL A 98 9.93 3.08 0.45
CA VAL A 98 8.68 2.43 -0.02
C VAL A 98 8.65 0.96 0.40
N GLY A 99 9.71 0.21 0.14
CA GLY A 99 9.78 -1.20 0.49
C GLY A 99 9.71 -1.45 1.99
N PHE A 100 10.34 -0.59 2.80
CA PHE A 100 10.23 -0.65 4.26
C PHE A 100 8.79 -0.42 4.74
N LEU A 101 8.11 0.60 4.22
CA LEU A 101 6.73 0.91 4.58
C LEU A 101 5.76 -0.18 4.11
N LEU A 102 5.91 -0.70 2.90
CA LEU A 102 5.12 -1.82 2.40
C LEU A 102 5.32 -3.08 3.25
N GLY A 103 6.56 -3.38 3.64
CA GLY A 103 6.86 -4.50 4.54
C GLY A 103 6.14 -4.38 5.89
N ARG A 104 5.93 -3.16 6.40
CA ARG A 104 5.12 -2.90 7.61
C ARG A 104 3.64 -3.17 7.41
N LEU A 105 3.12 -3.03 6.19
CA LEU A 105 1.74 -3.35 5.83
C LEU A 105 1.51 -4.84 5.54
N LYS A 106 2.59 -5.60 5.31
CA LYS A 106 2.57 -7.06 5.11
C LYS A 106 1.65 -7.53 3.97
N PRO A 107 1.86 -7.09 2.71
CA PRO A 107 1.14 -7.65 1.58
C PRO A 107 1.36 -9.17 1.49
N GLN A 108 0.57 -9.89 0.68
CA GLN A 108 0.73 -11.33 0.48
C GLN A 108 2.17 -11.68 0.07
N ARG A 109 2.75 -10.88 -0.83
CA ARG A 109 4.16 -10.99 -1.25
C ARG A 109 4.69 -9.63 -1.69
N LEU A 110 5.90 -9.31 -1.29
CA LEU A 110 6.66 -8.17 -1.77
C LEU A 110 7.88 -8.68 -2.54
N ILE A 111 7.96 -8.38 -3.84
CA ILE A 111 9.08 -8.76 -4.71
C ILE A 111 9.88 -7.49 -4.97
N ILE A 112 11.17 -7.51 -4.62
CA ILE A 112 12.02 -6.33 -4.71
C ILE A 112 13.24 -6.58 -5.60
N TYR A 113 13.53 -5.63 -6.50
CA TYR A 113 14.62 -5.70 -7.47
C TYR A 113 15.59 -4.54 -7.29
N ASP A 114 16.86 -4.81 -7.10
CA ASP A 114 17.96 -3.85 -7.20
C ASP A 114 19.29 -4.58 -7.33
N PRO A 115 20.12 -4.31 -8.36
CA PRO A 115 21.41 -4.96 -8.55
C PRO A 115 22.53 -4.35 -7.71
N ASP A 116 22.30 -3.14 -7.17
CA ASP A 116 23.34 -2.36 -6.52
C ASP A 116 23.66 -2.83 -5.11
N ARG A 117 24.86 -2.50 -4.67
CA ARG A 117 25.27 -2.63 -3.28
C ARG A 117 25.11 -1.32 -2.53
N VAL A 118 24.96 -1.44 -1.23
CA VAL A 118 24.96 -0.29 -0.33
C VAL A 118 26.38 0.27 -0.23
N GLU A 119 26.54 1.55 -0.50
CA GLU A 119 27.78 2.30 -0.35
C GLU A 119 27.65 3.31 0.81
N THR A 120 28.78 3.69 1.40
CA THR A 120 28.78 4.67 2.51
C THR A 120 28.09 5.98 2.14
N VAL A 121 28.22 6.44 0.89
CA VAL A 121 27.57 7.66 0.40
C VAL A 121 26.04 7.56 0.39
N ASN A 122 25.51 6.35 0.30
CA ASN A 122 24.06 6.12 0.30
C ASN A 122 23.40 6.46 1.65
N MET A 123 24.15 6.42 2.75
CA MET A 123 23.64 6.74 4.09
C MET A 123 23.13 8.18 4.23
N SER A 124 23.55 9.07 3.37
CA SER A 124 23.13 10.48 3.42
C SER A 124 21.69 10.73 2.98
N GLY A 125 21.13 9.86 2.14
CA GLY A 125 19.81 10.08 1.54
C GLY A 125 18.94 8.83 1.42
N GLN A 126 19.51 7.62 1.65
CA GLN A 126 18.81 6.35 1.56
C GLN A 126 18.58 5.76 2.95
N LEU A 127 17.73 4.74 3.04
CA LEU A 127 17.33 4.10 4.30
C LEU A 127 18.46 3.31 4.99
N TYR A 128 19.47 2.93 4.24
CA TYR A 128 20.52 2.00 4.69
C TYR A 128 21.47 2.60 5.74
N GLY A 129 21.94 1.75 6.65
CA GLY A 129 22.88 2.11 7.71
C GLY A 129 24.28 1.56 7.51
N GLN A 130 25.18 1.85 8.46
CA GLN A 130 26.58 1.43 8.43
C GLN A 130 26.75 -0.10 8.36
N THR A 131 25.84 -0.84 8.97
CA THR A 131 25.87 -2.31 8.99
C THR A 131 25.50 -2.94 7.65
N ASP A 132 24.87 -2.18 6.75
CA ASP A 132 24.42 -2.65 5.45
C ASP A 132 25.45 -2.42 4.35
N VAL A 133 26.52 -1.62 4.64
CA VAL A 133 27.54 -1.25 3.64
C VAL A 133 28.22 -2.50 3.10
N GLY A 134 28.17 -2.67 1.77
CA GLY A 134 28.70 -3.83 1.04
C GLY A 134 27.66 -4.89 0.71
N ASP A 135 26.53 -4.94 1.39
CA ASP A 135 25.43 -5.83 1.05
C ASP A 135 24.66 -5.35 -0.19
N TYR A 136 23.97 -6.24 -0.90
CA TYR A 136 23.02 -5.83 -1.92
C TYR A 136 21.87 -5.06 -1.29
N LYS A 137 21.43 -3.98 -1.92
CA LYS A 137 20.32 -3.14 -1.42
C LYS A 137 19.05 -3.94 -1.20
N SER A 138 18.72 -4.86 -2.13
CA SER A 138 17.56 -5.75 -2.00
C SER A 138 17.68 -6.69 -0.79
N SER A 139 18.86 -7.27 -0.55
CA SER A 139 19.12 -8.15 0.60
C SER A 139 19.09 -7.37 1.92
N ALA A 140 19.72 -6.20 1.99
CA ALA A 140 19.71 -5.32 3.15
C ALA A 140 18.29 -4.88 3.53
N LEU A 141 17.50 -4.44 2.55
CA LEU A 141 16.10 -4.05 2.76
C LEU A 141 15.26 -5.24 3.26
N ALA A 142 15.42 -6.44 2.65
CA ALA A 142 14.69 -7.61 3.09
C ALA A 142 15.03 -8.00 4.54
N ASN A 143 16.29 -7.92 4.94
CA ASN A 143 16.71 -8.16 6.32
C ASN A 143 16.11 -7.12 7.28
N MET A 144 16.13 -5.85 6.88
CA MET A 144 15.52 -4.77 7.66
C MET A 144 14.02 -5.00 7.86
N VAL A 145 13.28 -5.33 6.80
CA VAL A 145 11.85 -5.60 6.87
C VAL A 145 11.54 -6.81 7.75
N ARG A 146 12.32 -7.89 7.66
CA ARG A 146 12.16 -9.05 8.56
C ARG A 146 12.36 -8.68 10.01
N ASN A 147 13.38 -7.88 10.30
CA ASN A 147 13.73 -7.48 11.67
C ASN A 147 12.71 -6.50 12.26
N TYR A 148 12.25 -5.50 11.49
CA TYR A 148 11.38 -4.43 12.01
C TYR A 148 9.88 -4.73 11.90
N ALA A 149 9.47 -5.59 10.97
CA ALA A 149 8.07 -5.88 10.71
C ALA A 149 7.69 -7.34 10.99
N ASN A 150 8.64 -8.22 11.28
CA ASN A 150 8.40 -9.67 11.34
C ASN A 150 7.67 -10.16 10.07
N TYR A 151 8.10 -9.67 8.89
CA TYR A 151 7.48 -10.01 7.61
C TYR A 151 8.47 -10.79 6.74
N ASN A 152 8.13 -12.06 6.45
CA ASN A 152 9.01 -13.00 5.75
C ASN A 152 8.64 -13.23 4.28
N ASN A 153 7.46 -12.76 3.83
CA ASN A 153 7.00 -12.92 2.44
C ASN A 153 7.62 -11.88 1.51
N ILE A 154 8.88 -11.54 1.73
CA ILE A 154 9.67 -10.64 0.89
C ILE A 154 10.69 -11.44 0.10
N VAL A 155 10.67 -11.28 -1.23
CA VAL A 155 11.59 -11.90 -2.18
C VAL A 155 12.55 -10.84 -2.68
N ALA A 156 13.82 -10.95 -2.30
CA ALA A 156 14.88 -10.03 -2.71
C ALA A 156 15.63 -10.59 -3.92
N LEU A 157 15.62 -9.85 -5.01
CA LEU A 157 16.33 -10.17 -6.24
C LEU A 157 17.45 -9.14 -6.43
N ASN A 158 18.70 -9.64 -6.37
CA ASN A 158 19.91 -8.84 -6.51
C ASN A 158 20.23 -8.59 -8.00
N ASP A 159 19.19 -8.40 -8.79
CA ASP A 159 19.25 -8.30 -10.24
C ASP A 159 18.47 -7.07 -10.72
N ARG A 160 18.70 -6.69 -11.97
CA ARG A 160 17.89 -5.70 -12.67
C ARG A 160 16.51 -6.28 -13.00
N PHE A 161 15.51 -5.44 -12.99
CA PHE A 161 14.25 -5.78 -13.61
C PHE A 161 14.40 -5.61 -15.14
N GLU A 162 14.17 -6.66 -15.89
CA GLU A 162 14.40 -6.70 -17.34
C GLU A 162 13.11 -7.10 -18.09
N ALA A 163 13.19 -7.11 -19.43
CA ALA A 163 12.04 -7.40 -20.29
C ALA A 163 11.48 -8.83 -20.13
N ASP A 164 12.25 -9.77 -19.63
CA ASP A 164 11.85 -11.15 -19.33
C ASP A 164 11.38 -11.35 -17.89
N SER A 165 11.52 -10.33 -17.03
CA SER A 165 11.05 -10.37 -15.65
C SER A 165 9.52 -10.47 -15.60
N GLU A 166 9.00 -11.13 -14.55
CA GLU A 166 7.56 -11.30 -14.35
C GLU A 166 6.93 -10.03 -13.78
N ALA A 167 5.84 -9.56 -14.42
CA ALA A 167 5.05 -8.43 -13.95
C ALA A 167 3.94 -8.87 -13.02
N THR A 168 3.65 -8.07 -12.00
CA THR A 168 2.49 -8.22 -11.12
C THR A 168 1.43 -7.15 -11.43
N ASP A 169 0.24 -7.29 -10.87
CA ASP A 169 -0.85 -6.33 -11.07
C ASP A 169 -0.52 -4.97 -10.44
N ILE A 170 0.26 -4.98 -9.35
CA ILE A 170 0.72 -3.77 -8.67
C ILE A 170 2.23 -3.66 -8.80
N MET A 171 2.68 -2.60 -9.48
CA MET A 171 4.10 -2.33 -9.69
C MET A 171 4.45 -0.89 -9.28
N ILE A 172 5.49 -0.76 -8.45
CA ILE A 172 5.93 0.52 -7.90
C ILE A 172 7.39 0.75 -8.29
N CYS A 173 7.70 1.90 -8.84
CA CYS A 173 9.04 2.20 -9.34
C CYS A 173 9.70 3.38 -8.62
N GLY A 174 10.99 3.20 -8.28
CA GLY A 174 11.85 4.20 -7.67
C GLY A 174 13.19 4.34 -8.40
N PHE A 175 13.19 4.15 -9.73
CA PHE A 175 14.41 4.24 -10.54
C PHE A 175 14.91 5.68 -10.67
N ASP A 176 16.21 5.82 -10.85
CA ASP A 176 16.91 7.06 -11.15
C ASP A 176 17.21 7.29 -12.64
N ASN A 177 16.85 6.32 -13.51
CA ASN A 177 17.03 6.42 -14.96
C ASN A 177 15.74 6.07 -15.72
N MET A 178 15.57 6.70 -16.87
CA MET A 178 14.35 6.57 -17.69
C MET A 178 14.27 5.25 -18.45
N ALA A 179 15.39 4.65 -18.82
CA ALA A 179 15.39 3.38 -19.55
C ALA A 179 14.83 2.23 -18.71
N ALA A 180 15.27 2.11 -17.45
CA ALA A 180 14.73 1.11 -16.51
C ALA A 180 13.25 1.37 -16.21
N ARG A 181 12.87 2.64 -16.02
CA ARG A 181 11.49 3.06 -15.80
C ARG A 181 10.57 2.68 -16.96
N SER A 182 10.99 2.93 -18.19
CA SER A 182 10.25 2.55 -19.38
C SER A 182 10.05 1.04 -19.48
N THR A 183 11.11 0.25 -19.29
CA THR A 183 11.03 -1.22 -19.29
C THR A 183 10.05 -1.72 -18.23
N PHE A 184 10.08 -1.16 -17.03
CA PHE A 184 9.23 -1.55 -15.92
C PHE A 184 7.76 -1.21 -16.19
N TYR A 185 7.47 -0.01 -16.71
CA TYR A 185 6.14 0.40 -17.12
C TYR A 185 5.58 -0.44 -18.26
N GLU A 186 6.37 -0.68 -19.31
CA GLU A 186 5.95 -1.50 -20.45
C GLU A 186 5.55 -2.92 -20.04
N LYS A 187 6.27 -3.51 -19.08
CA LYS A 187 5.92 -4.84 -18.54
C LYS A 187 4.61 -4.79 -17.77
N TRP A 188 4.39 -3.77 -16.94
CA TRP A 188 3.12 -3.59 -16.26
C TRP A 188 1.97 -3.37 -17.25
N LYS A 189 2.15 -2.53 -18.26
CA LYS A 189 1.16 -2.29 -19.31
C LYS A 189 0.80 -3.56 -20.08
N GLN A 190 1.78 -4.38 -20.45
CA GLN A 190 1.54 -5.69 -21.08
C GLN A 190 0.70 -6.59 -20.18
N ARG A 191 0.98 -6.62 -18.88
CA ARG A 191 0.19 -7.36 -17.90
C ARG A 191 -1.26 -6.87 -17.85
N VAL A 192 -1.49 -5.56 -17.77
CA VAL A 192 -2.82 -4.94 -17.80
C VAL A 192 -3.58 -5.31 -19.09
N LEU A 193 -2.92 -5.17 -20.24
CA LEU A 193 -3.53 -5.44 -21.56
C LEU A 193 -3.78 -6.94 -21.80
N SER A 194 -3.19 -7.84 -21.02
CA SER A 194 -3.51 -9.27 -21.06
C SER A 194 -4.90 -9.57 -20.47
N TYR A 195 -5.46 -8.67 -19.67
CA TYR A 195 -6.82 -8.78 -19.16
C TYR A 195 -7.83 -8.15 -20.13
N PRO A 196 -9.05 -8.69 -20.24
CA PRO A 196 -10.11 -8.07 -21.04
C PRO A 196 -10.39 -6.63 -20.59
N ALA A 197 -10.66 -5.75 -21.55
CA ALA A 197 -11.05 -4.37 -21.25
C ALA A 197 -12.29 -4.34 -20.34
N GLY A 198 -12.24 -3.50 -19.30
CA GLY A 198 -13.33 -3.34 -18.33
C GLY A 198 -13.48 -4.50 -17.32
N SER A 199 -12.60 -5.51 -17.35
CA SER A 199 -12.62 -6.60 -16.37
C SER A 199 -12.18 -6.11 -14.98
N ASP A 200 -12.68 -6.78 -13.93
CA ASP A 200 -12.28 -6.48 -12.55
C ASP A 200 -10.79 -6.72 -12.29
N ASN A 201 -10.17 -7.67 -13.00
CA ASN A 201 -8.72 -7.88 -12.90
C ASN A 201 -7.95 -6.67 -13.43
N ARG A 202 -8.41 -6.08 -14.55
CA ARG A 202 -7.77 -4.88 -15.11
C ARG A 202 -7.89 -3.69 -14.17
N LYS A 203 -9.05 -3.48 -13.52
CA LYS A 203 -9.28 -2.44 -12.53
C LYS A 203 -8.38 -2.57 -11.29
N LYS A 204 -7.94 -3.79 -10.95
CA LYS A 204 -7.06 -4.07 -9.82
C LYS A 204 -5.58 -3.86 -10.10
N CYS A 205 -5.22 -3.43 -11.31
CA CYS A 205 -3.85 -3.10 -11.65
C CYS A 205 -3.52 -1.65 -11.30
N LEU A 206 -2.36 -1.44 -10.70
CA LEU A 206 -1.85 -0.11 -10.32
C LEU A 206 -0.36 -0.01 -10.63
N PHE A 207 0.01 1.08 -11.28
CA PHE A 207 1.40 1.49 -11.44
C PHE A 207 1.66 2.78 -10.68
N ILE A 208 2.73 2.85 -9.91
CA ILE A 208 3.14 4.08 -9.20
C ILE A 208 4.59 4.38 -9.54
N ASP A 209 4.85 5.60 -10.00
CA ASP A 209 6.17 6.12 -10.34
C ASP A 209 6.54 7.29 -9.44
N GLY A 210 7.63 7.15 -8.68
CA GLY A 210 8.18 8.19 -7.82
C GLY A 210 9.41 8.84 -8.45
N ARG A 211 9.45 10.18 -8.40
CA ARG A 211 10.56 11.01 -8.89
C ARG A 211 10.95 12.03 -7.83
N LEU A 212 12.23 12.11 -7.53
CA LEU A 212 12.76 13.00 -6.51
C LEU A 212 13.98 13.72 -7.05
N ALA A 213 13.97 15.03 -6.94
CA ALA A 213 15.09 15.90 -7.27
C ALA A 213 15.26 16.94 -6.16
N ALA A 214 16.37 16.85 -5.42
CA ALA A 214 16.67 17.75 -4.31
C ALA A 214 15.55 17.83 -3.24
N GLU A 215 14.77 18.90 -3.27
CA GLU A 215 13.66 19.19 -2.35
C GLU A 215 12.29 19.22 -3.05
N GLU A 216 12.22 18.66 -4.26
CA GLU A 216 10.96 18.51 -5.00
C GLU A 216 10.71 17.05 -5.31
N PHE A 217 9.46 16.62 -5.24
CA PHE A 217 9.08 15.30 -5.71
C PHE A 217 7.82 15.29 -6.57
N GLN A 218 7.71 14.26 -7.37
CA GLN A 218 6.54 13.93 -8.18
C GLN A 218 6.17 12.47 -8.00
N VAL A 219 4.87 12.21 -7.86
CA VAL A 219 4.30 10.86 -7.86
C VAL A 219 3.28 10.80 -8.98
N LEU A 220 3.45 9.82 -9.87
CA LEU A 220 2.46 9.50 -10.90
C LEU A 220 1.84 8.15 -10.56
N SER A 221 0.53 8.04 -10.66
CA SER A 221 -0.19 6.78 -10.45
C SER A 221 -1.17 6.51 -11.59
N ILE A 222 -1.16 5.27 -12.09
CA ILE A 222 -1.95 4.87 -13.25
C ILE A 222 -2.74 3.63 -12.88
N GLN A 223 -4.07 3.72 -12.96
CA GLN A 223 -4.96 2.59 -12.76
C GLN A 223 -5.11 1.80 -14.08
N GLY A 224 -5.26 0.48 -13.98
CA GLY A 224 -5.23 -0.38 -15.16
C GLY A 224 -6.41 -0.21 -16.14
N ASP A 225 -7.50 0.42 -15.72
CA ASP A 225 -8.64 0.76 -16.58
C ASP A 225 -8.64 2.22 -17.06
N ASP A 226 -7.63 3.03 -16.67
CA ASP A 226 -7.48 4.41 -17.12
C ASP A 226 -6.54 4.49 -18.34
N GLU A 227 -7.09 4.25 -19.53
CA GLU A 227 -6.34 4.35 -20.80
C GLU A 227 -5.85 5.79 -21.07
N ARG A 228 -6.56 6.81 -20.57
CA ARG A 228 -6.16 8.20 -20.74
C ARG A 228 -4.89 8.50 -19.96
N ALA A 229 -4.84 8.06 -18.70
CA ALA A 229 -3.65 8.20 -17.86
C ALA A 229 -2.44 7.47 -18.46
N MET A 230 -2.64 6.27 -19.04
CA MET A 230 -1.57 5.53 -19.74
C MET A 230 -1.01 6.34 -20.91
N VAL A 231 -1.87 6.86 -21.77
CA VAL A 231 -1.47 7.68 -22.93
C VAL A 231 -0.76 8.96 -22.50
N GLU A 232 -1.25 9.62 -21.43
CA GLU A 232 -0.64 10.82 -20.91
C GLU A 232 0.75 10.54 -20.33
N TYR A 233 0.88 9.45 -19.58
CA TYR A 233 2.16 9.02 -19.01
C TYR A 233 3.20 8.74 -20.11
N GLU A 234 2.82 8.00 -21.15
CA GLU A 234 3.70 7.67 -22.28
C GLU A 234 4.17 8.90 -23.05
N ASN A 235 3.27 9.85 -23.30
CA ASN A 235 3.58 11.01 -24.12
C ASN A 235 4.30 12.15 -23.38
N LYS A 236 4.11 12.27 -22.07
CA LYS A 236 4.64 13.42 -21.31
C LYS A 236 5.71 13.03 -20.29
N TRP A 237 5.65 11.80 -19.77
CA TRP A 237 6.44 11.41 -18.61
C TRP A 237 7.48 10.32 -18.91
N LEU A 238 7.39 9.63 -20.07
CA LEU A 238 8.44 8.76 -20.55
C LEU A 238 9.22 9.50 -21.66
N PHE A 239 10.38 9.99 -21.31
CA PHE A 239 11.32 10.64 -22.20
C PHE A 239 12.68 9.94 -22.14
N SER A 240 13.60 10.22 -23.05
CA SER A 240 14.94 9.63 -23.03
C SER A 240 15.81 10.24 -21.93
N ASP A 241 16.78 9.51 -21.42
CA ASP A 241 17.76 10.05 -20.44
C ASP A 241 18.52 11.26 -20.99
N ALA A 242 18.64 11.40 -22.34
CA ALA A 242 19.25 12.54 -23.00
C ALA A 242 18.37 13.81 -22.99
N GLU A 243 17.07 13.65 -22.81
CA GLU A 243 16.10 14.76 -22.72
C GLU A 243 15.87 15.18 -21.25
N ALA A 244 16.39 14.40 -20.30
CA ALA A 244 16.35 14.77 -18.90
C ALA A 244 17.19 16.05 -18.68
N GLU A 245 16.58 17.11 -18.16
CA GLU A 245 17.32 18.30 -17.78
C GLU A 245 18.37 17.97 -16.72
N GLU A 246 19.62 18.38 -16.94
CA GLU A 246 20.65 18.30 -15.90
C GLU A 246 20.24 19.20 -14.73
N THR A 247 19.81 18.61 -13.65
CA THR A 247 19.46 19.34 -12.45
C THR A 247 20.75 19.91 -11.84
N ILE A 248 20.94 21.22 -11.93
CA ILE A 248 22.08 21.97 -11.33
C ILE A 248 21.86 22.04 -9.80
N CYS A 249 21.65 20.93 -9.14
CA CYS A 249 21.51 20.89 -7.70
C CYS A 249 22.82 20.44 -7.06
N SER A 250 23.27 21.16 -6.06
CA SER A 250 24.43 20.81 -5.24
C SER A 250 24.24 19.51 -4.47
N TYR A 251 23.00 18.99 -4.41
CA TYR A 251 22.62 17.72 -3.79
C TYR A 251 21.47 17.05 -4.57
N LYS A 252 21.50 15.73 -4.61
CA LYS A 252 20.53 14.95 -5.41
C LYS A 252 19.23 14.70 -4.67
N GLN A 253 19.30 14.45 -3.37
CA GLN A 253 18.14 14.13 -2.54
C GLN A 253 18.47 14.30 -1.06
N THR A 254 17.46 14.53 -0.24
CA THR A 254 17.55 14.52 1.21
C THR A 254 16.78 13.33 1.79
N THR A 255 17.20 12.85 2.96
CA THR A 255 16.57 11.71 3.64
C THR A 255 15.08 11.96 3.92
N PHE A 256 14.74 13.17 4.38
CA PHE A 256 13.36 13.50 4.71
C PHE A 256 12.47 13.56 3.48
N MET A 257 12.96 14.07 2.34
CA MET A 257 12.21 14.10 1.09
C MET A 257 12.00 12.69 0.52
N ALA A 258 13.03 11.85 0.59
CA ALA A 258 12.93 10.44 0.20
C ALA A 258 11.87 9.69 1.04
N ASN A 259 11.80 9.97 2.34
CA ASN A 259 10.77 9.39 3.22
C ASN A 259 9.37 9.98 2.92
N MET A 260 9.26 11.29 2.68
CA MET A 260 7.99 11.93 2.35
C MET A 260 7.37 11.38 1.07
N ILE A 261 8.13 11.31 -0.03
CA ILE A 261 7.63 10.76 -1.29
C ILE A 261 7.21 9.30 -1.12
N ALA A 262 7.99 8.49 -0.42
CA ALA A 262 7.66 7.10 -0.15
C ALA A 262 6.35 6.97 0.63
N SER A 263 6.12 7.83 1.61
CA SER A 263 4.88 7.87 2.38
C SER A 263 3.67 8.23 1.51
N VAL A 264 3.83 9.19 0.58
CA VAL A 264 2.78 9.56 -0.39
C VAL A 264 2.49 8.39 -1.35
N MET A 265 3.52 7.73 -1.90
CA MET A 265 3.35 6.57 -2.79
C MET A 265 2.61 5.42 -2.10
N VAL A 266 2.97 5.12 -0.86
CA VAL A 266 2.28 4.09 -0.07
C VAL A 266 0.85 4.51 0.29
N ASN A 267 0.59 5.81 0.55
CA ASN A 267 -0.77 6.31 0.75
C ASN A 267 -1.64 6.16 -0.51
N VAL A 268 -1.11 6.45 -1.70
CA VAL A 268 -1.78 6.20 -2.99
C VAL A 268 -2.14 4.72 -3.12
N PHE A 269 -1.20 3.81 -2.84
CA PHE A 269 -1.45 2.38 -2.84
C PHE A 269 -2.56 1.97 -1.86
N VAL A 270 -2.53 2.46 -0.62
CA VAL A 270 -3.55 2.17 0.41
C VAL A 270 -4.92 2.69 -0.02
N ASN A 271 -5.00 3.91 -0.58
CA ASN A 271 -6.25 4.48 -1.09
C ASN A 271 -6.84 3.65 -2.22
N PHE A 272 -5.99 3.24 -3.18
CA PHE A 272 -6.40 2.37 -4.28
C PHE A 272 -6.99 1.05 -3.77
N ILE A 273 -6.32 0.38 -2.84
CA ILE A 273 -6.82 -0.87 -2.27
C ILE A 273 -8.09 -0.66 -1.45
N ALA A 274 -8.19 0.44 -0.71
CA ALA A 274 -9.37 0.74 0.10
C ALA A 274 -10.65 0.88 -0.73
N ASN A 275 -10.55 1.33 -1.98
CA ASN A 275 -11.70 1.48 -2.88
C ASN A 275 -12.33 0.14 -3.27
N PHE A 276 -11.62 -0.97 -3.16
CA PHE A 276 -12.19 -2.33 -3.36
C PHE A 276 -12.89 -2.89 -2.12
N CYS A 277 -12.83 -2.20 -0.99
CA CYS A 277 -13.46 -2.63 0.26
C CYS A 277 -14.86 -2.05 0.47
N GLY A 278 -15.48 -1.46 -0.56
CA GLY A 278 -16.82 -0.86 -0.50
C GLY A 278 -16.91 0.34 0.46
N PRO A 279 -16.02 1.34 0.37
CA PRO A 279 -16.09 2.50 1.24
C PRO A 279 -17.37 3.31 0.94
N ILE A 280 -17.85 4.06 1.94
CA ILE A 280 -19.01 4.98 1.76
C ILE A 280 -18.66 6.09 0.75
N ILE A 281 -17.40 6.52 0.75
CA ILE A 281 -16.86 7.52 -0.18
C ILE A 281 -15.55 6.97 -0.71
N ASP A 282 -15.41 6.93 -2.04
CA ASP A 282 -14.17 6.53 -2.67
C ASP A 282 -13.04 7.47 -2.29
N ARG A 283 -11.86 6.90 -2.09
CA ARG A 283 -10.65 7.66 -1.77
C ARG A 283 -9.97 8.12 -3.05
N ASP A 284 -9.40 9.30 -3.01
CA ASP A 284 -8.67 9.84 -4.15
C ASP A 284 -7.41 9.01 -4.46
N VAL A 285 -7.25 8.68 -5.75
CA VAL A 285 -6.05 8.06 -6.34
C VAL A 285 -5.61 8.97 -7.49
N PRO A 286 -4.93 10.10 -7.19
CA PRO A 286 -4.59 11.11 -8.17
C PRO A 286 -3.63 10.58 -9.23
N PHE A 287 -3.80 10.99 -10.49
CA PHE A 287 -2.83 10.69 -11.55
C PHE A 287 -1.46 11.34 -11.25
N PHE A 288 -1.46 12.58 -10.76
CA PHE A 288 -0.22 13.31 -10.49
C PHE A 288 -0.27 14.05 -9.15
N ILE A 289 0.79 13.90 -8.38
CA ILE A 289 1.04 14.67 -7.15
C ILE A 289 2.44 15.26 -7.25
N SER A 290 2.60 16.56 -7.01
CA SER A 290 3.91 17.16 -6.81
C SER A 290 3.97 17.94 -5.50
N TYR A 291 5.17 18.01 -4.93
CA TYR A 291 5.46 18.74 -3.70
C TYR A 291 6.78 19.48 -3.83
N ASP A 292 6.79 20.75 -3.44
CA ASP A 292 7.97 21.62 -3.31
C ASP A 292 8.17 21.93 -1.82
N ALA A 293 9.30 21.52 -1.27
CA ALA A 293 9.57 21.65 0.15
C ALA A 293 9.88 23.12 0.55
N SER A 294 10.44 23.92 -0.35
CA SER A 294 10.82 25.31 -0.06
C SER A 294 9.60 26.18 0.17
N THR A 295 8.51 25.90 -0.52
CA THR A 295 7.23 26.61 -0.41
C THR A 295 6.16 25.82 0.34
N MET A 296 6.43 24.56 0.66
CA MET A 296 5.45 23.58 1.21
C MET A 296 4.20 23.44 0.32
N PHE A 297 4.35 23.69 -0.97
CA PHE A 297 3.24 23.65 -1.93
C PHE A 297 3.01 22.22 -2.45
N THR A 298 1.76 21.79 -2.43
CA THR A 298 1.34 20.51 -3.01
C THR A 298 0.38 20.78 -4.17
N LYS A 299 0.64 20.18 -5.34
CA LYS A 299 -0.27 20.16 -6.48
C LYS A 299 -0.78 18.73 -6.66
N VAL A 300 -2.09 18.59 -6.89
CA VAL A 300 -2.76 17.31 -7.14
C VAL A 300 -3.58 17.43 -8.42
N GLU A 301 -3.45 16.47 -9.34
CA GLU A 301 -4.25 16.32 -10.56
C GLU A 301 -4.90 14.92 -10.56
N MET A 302 -6.23 14.89 -10.81
CA MET A 302 -7.01 13.65 -10.89
C MET A 302 -6.96 13.05 -12.28
#